data_46c11ab407ea0c4562d6b89b106adb16
#
_entry.id   46c11ab407ea0c4562d6b89b106adb16
#
_cell.length_a   1.000
_cell.length_b   1.000
_cell.length_c   1.000
_cell.angle_alpha   90.00
_cell.angle_beta   90.00
_cell.angle_gamma   90.00
#
_symmetry.space_group_name_H-M   'P 1'
#
loop_
_entity.id
_entity.type
_entity.pdbx_description
1 polymer ?
#
loop_
_entity_poly.entity_id
_entity_poly.type
_entity_poly.pdbx_seq_one_letter_code
_entity_poly.pdbx_strand_id
1 'polypeptide(L)'
;MIIELAEKVLAGGAITVEEAEQLINVEDKDTMLLLAMADKIRNKFNGDAVDCCAIINARSGKCPENCKFCAQSAHYHTGIEEHPLLSEDEMVEAAKKAKATGAVRFSLVTSGRAQDQAADFKHICHTLSRIKKEVGIEICASLGLLTYEQACTLKALGLT
;
A
#
# COMPACT_ATOMS: atom_id res chain seq x y z
N MET A 1 15.85 -28.90 -4.69
CA MET A 1 15.06 -28.03 -3.78
C MET A 1 14.44 -26.84 -4.51
N ILE A 2 15.17 -25.79 -4.99
CA ILE A 2 14.56 -24.57 -5.60
C ILE A 2 13.65 -24.91 -6.78
N ILE A 3 14.11 -25.73 -7.72
CA ILE A 3 13.33 -26.12 -8.91
C ILE A 3 12.09 -26.93 -8.52
N GLU A 4 12.20 -27.88 -7.62
CA GLU A 4 11.09 -28.72 -7.15
C GLU A 4 10.00 -27.88 -6.47
N LEU A 5 10.41 -26.93 -5.60
CA LEU A 5 9.47 -26.01 -4.96
C LEU A 5 8.79 -25.07 -5.98
N ALA A 6 9.55 -24.59 -6.96
CA ALA A 6 8.98 -23.80 -8.05
C ALA A 6 7.98 -24.59 -8.89
N GLU A 7 8.28 -25.86 -9.22
CA GLU A 7 7.37 -26.75 -9.94
C GLU A 7 6.10 -27.03 -9.14
N LYS A 8 6.22 -27.23 -7.81
CA LYS A 8 5.08 -27.36 -6.90
C LYS A 8 4.14 -26.14 -6.98
N VAL A 9 4.71 -24.93 -6.93
CA VAL A 9 3.92 -23.68 -7.04
C VAL A 9 3.34 -23.52 -8.45
N LEU A 10 4.12 -23.80 -9.48
CA LEU A 10 3.65 -23.77 -10.86
C LEU A 10 2.50 -24.77 -11.12
N ALA A 11 2.44 -25.87 -10.39
CA ALA A 11 1.32 -26.82 -10.43
C ALA A 11 0.09 -26.35 -9.62
N GLY A 12 0.14 -25.18 -8.98
CA GLY A 12 -0.95 -24.62 -8.15
C GLY A 12 -0.85 -24.97 -6.67
N GLY A 13 0.25 -25.58 -6.21
CA GLY A 13 0.54 -25.83 -4.79
C GLY A 13 1.08 -24.59 -4.09
N ALA A 14 1.18 -24.69 -2.76
CA ALA A 14 1.79 -23.66 -1.92
C ALA A 14 3.03 -24.23 -1.20
N ILE A 15 4.03 -23.39 -0.97
CA ILE A 15 5.19 -23.74 -0.11
C ILE A 15 4.78 -23.67 1.36
N THR A 16 5.40 -24.52 2.19
CA THR A 16 5.25 -24.46 3.66
C THR A 16 6.18 -23.41 4.25
N VAL A 17 6.02 -23.15 5.55
CA VAL A 17 6.91 -22.21 6.29
C VAL A 17 8.34 -22.75 6.26
N GLU A 18 8.53 -24.03 6.49
CA GLU A 18 9.85 -24.69 6.51
C GLU A 18 10.51 -24.64 5.11
N GLU A 19 9.74 -24.82 4.05
CA GLU A 19 10.22 -24.68 2.68
C GLU A 19 10.60 -23.21 2.37
N ALA A 20 9.84 -22.24 2.89
CA ALA A 20 10.17 -20.83 2.75
C ALA A 20 11.46 -20.47 3.52
N GLU A 21 11.67 -21.03 4.73
CA GLU A 21 12.91 -20.88 5.49
C GLU A 21 14.13 -21.45 4.73
N GLN A 22 13.97 -22.57 4.04
CA GLN A 22 15.03 -23.09 3.18
C GLN A 22 15.36 -22.16 2.02
N LEU A 23 14.35 -21.55 1.39
CA LEU A 23 14.54 -20.63 0.27
C LEU A 23 15.22 -19.30 0.72
N ILE A 24 14.90 -18.78 1.89
CA ILE A 24 15.52 -17.55 2.39
C ILE A 24 16.99 -17.74 2.79
N ASN A 25 17.40 -18.98 3.07
CA ASN A 25 18.75 -19.37 3.47
C ASN A 25 19.56 -20.01 2.35
N VAL A 26 19.16 -19.87 1.08
CA VAL A 26 19.95 -20.38 -0.04
C VAL A 26 21.31 -19.68 -0.11
N GLU A 27 22.33 -20.40 -0.56
CA GLU A 27 23.66 -19.82 -0.77
C GLU A 27 23.63 -18.77 -1.91
N ASP A 28 24.49 -17.76 -1.83
CA ASP A 28 24.59 -16.67 -2.81
C ASP A 28 24.68 -17.18 -4.27
N LYS A 29 25.38 -18.28 -4.50
CA LYS A 29 25.51 -18.90 -5.82
C LYS A 29 24.18 -19.36 -6.43
N ASP A 30 23.20 -19.67 -5.57
CA ASP A 30 21.87 -20.17 -5.97
C ASP A 30 20.82 -19.07 -6.06
N THR A 31 21.15 -17.84 -5.61
CA THR A 31 20.21 -16.70 -5.62
C THR A 31 19.67 -16.40 -7.01
N MET A 32 20.51 -16.45 -8.04
CA MET A 32 20.05 -16.19 -9.42
C MET A 32 19.09 -17.27 -9.91
N LEU A 33 19.26 -18.52 -9.49
CA LEU A 33 18.31 -19.59 -9.81
C LEU A 33 16.98 -19.36 -9.10
N LEU A 34 17.00 -18.95 -7.83
CA LEU A 34 15.79 -18.60 -7.07
C LEU A 34 15.01 -17.47 -7.75
N LEU A 35 15.70 -16.39 -8.16
CA LEU A 35 15.09 -15.28 -8.86
C LEU A 35 14.50 -15.68 -10.22
N ALA A 36 15.20 -16.51 -10.99
CA ALA A 36 14.69 -17.02 -12.27
C ALA A 36 13.41 -17.86 -12.10
N MET A 37 13.36 -18.70 -11.05
CA MET A 37 12.17 -19.50 -10.77
C MET A 37 11.02 -18.63 -10.25
N ALA A 38 11.29 -17.62 -9.42
CA ALA A 38 10.30 -16.63 -8.99
C ALA A 38 9.72 -15.84 -10.18
N ASP A 39 10.55 -15.41 -11.12
CA ASP A 39 10.10 -14.75 -12.35
C ASP A 39 9.21 -15.67 -13.22
N LYS A 40 9.58 -16.94 -13.36
CA LYS A 40 8.76 -17.93 -14.07
C LYS A 40 7.37 -18.10 -13.44
N ILE A 41 7.30 -18.10 -12.09
CA ILE A 41 6.04 -18.17 -11.34
C ILE A 41 5.24 -16.87 -11.55
N ARG A 42 5.87 -15.71 -11.40
CA ARG A 42 5.26 -14.40 -11.67
C ARG A 42 4.64 -14.37 -13.07
N ASN A 43 5.43 -14.75 -14.08
CA ASN A 43 4.97 -14.73 -15.47
C ASN A 43 3.73 -15.62 -15.67
N LYS A 44 3.71 -16.81 -15.06
CA LYS A 44 2.58 -17.72 -15.17
C LYS A 44 1.29 -17.19 -14.55
N PHE A 45 1.38 -16.58 -13.37
CA PHE A 45 0.19 -16.17 -12.58
C PHE A 45 -0.20 -14.72 -12.74
N ASN A 46 0.75 -13.82 -13.02
CA ASN A 46 0.51 -12.37 -13.12
C ASN A 46 0.79 -11.82 -14.53
N GLY A 47 1.46 -12.56 -15.40
CA GLY A 47 1.86 -12.07 -16.73
C GLY A 47 2.85 -10.91 -16.66
N ASP A 48 2.84 -10.05 -17.68
CA ASP A 48 3.76 -8.90 -17.82
C ASP A 48 3.13 -7.57 -17.38
N ALA A 49 1.92 -7.60 -16.83
CA ALA A 49 1.27 -6.41 -16.33
C ALA A 49 1.98 -5.87 -15.09
N VAL A 50 2.11 -4.54 -15.03
CA VAL A 50 2.65 -3.82 -13.86
C VAL A 50 1.55 -2.97 -13.24
N ASP A 51 1.24 -3.25 -11.98
CA ASP A 51 0.32 -2.44 -11.21
C ASP A 51 1.03 -1.19 -10.66
N CYS A 52 0.68 -0.03 -11.22
CA CYS A 52 1.16 1.25 -10.71
C CYS A 52 0.23 1.78 -9.62
N CYS A 53 0.78 1.98 -8.42
CA CYS A 53 0.08 2.61 -7.31
C CYS A 53 0.65 4.01 -7.06
N ALA A 54 -0.22 4.99 -6.90
CA ALA A 54 0.16 6.34 -6.51
C ALA A 54 -0.29 6.64 -5.08
N ILE A 55 0.44 7.49 -4.39
CA ILE A 55 0.21 7.85 -2.99
C ILE A 55 0.17 9.36 -2.85
N ILE A 56 -0.71 9.86 -1.99
CA ILE A 56 -0.67 11.23 -1.49
C ILE A 56 -0.51 11.24 0.03
N ASN A 57 0.38 12.06 0.54
CA ASN A 57 0.39 12.41 1.95
C ASN A 57 -0.78 13.38 2.21
N ALA A 58 -1.93 12.85 2.57
CA ALA A 58 -3.11 13.65 2.84
C ALA A 58 -2.96 14.53 4.09
N ARG A 59 -2.14 14.09 5.04
CA ARG A 59 -1.61 14.87 6.18
C ARG A 59 -0.15 14.48 6.39
N SER A 60 0.73 15.47 6.57
CA SER A 60 2.18 15.26 6.66
C SER A 60 2.77 15.81 7.95
N GLY A 61 3.71 15.06 8.51
CA GLY A 61 4.51 15.43 9.69
C GLY A 61 3.80 15.24 11.02
N LYS A 62 4.49 15.59 12.09
CA LYS A 62 4.01 15.62 13.49
C LYS A 62 3.38 14.30 13.99
N CYS A 63 3.76 13.15 13.41
CA CYS A 63 3.29 11.86 13.90
C CYS A 63 3.89 11.57 15.29
N PRO A 64 3.09 11.26 16.31
CA PRO A 64 3.61 10.99 17.66
C PRO A 64 4.30 9.62 17.77
N GLU A 65 4.17 8.77 16.76
CA GLU A 65 4.75 7.43 16.74
C GLU A 65 6.25 7.45 16.43
N ASN A 66 7.02 6.57 17.09
CA ASN A 66 8.46 6.46 16.96
C ASN A 66 8.89 5.33 15.99
N CYS A 67 8.35 5.31 14.79
CA CYS A 67 8.76 4.38 13.75
C CYS A 67 10.12 4.80 13.19
N LYS A 68 11.17 4.03 13.45
CA LYS A 68 12.59 4.42 13.25
C LYS A 68 12.99 4.82 11.82
N PHE A 69 12.27 4.39 10.81
CA PHE A 69 12.55 4.73 9.40
C PHE A 69 11.50 5.69 8.79
N CYS A 70 10.53 6.16 9.59
CA CYS A 70 9.43 6.97 9.07
C CYS A 70 9.77 8.45 9.14
N ALA A 71 9.82 9.11 7.98
CA ALA A 71 10.07 10.55 7.89
C ALA A 71 8.96 11.41 8.51
N GLN A 72 7.77 10.86 8.73
CA GLN A 72 6.62 11.56 9.32
C GLN A 72 6.71 11.68 10.86
N SER A 73 7.61 10.93 11.50
CA SER A 73 7.74 10.88 12.96
C SER A 73 8.26 12.20 13.53
N ALA A 74 7.57 12.74 14.56
CA ALA A 74 8.02 13.92 15.30
C ALA A 74 9.28 13.68 16.15
N HIS A 75 9.73 12.41 16.26
CA HIS A 75 10.96 12.07 16.98
C HIS A 75 12.24 12.29 16.15
N TYR A 76 12.11 12.58 14.85
CA TYR A 76 13.25 12.74 13.94
C TYR A 76 13.15 14.05 13.15
N HIS A 77 14.30 14.68 12.92
CA HIS A 77 14.41 15.90 12.10
C HIS A 77 14.73 15.49 10.65
N THR A 78 13.70 15.22 9.88
CA THR A 78 13.84 14.70 8.50
C THR A 78 13.71 15.77 7.42
N GLY A 79 13.34 17.01 7.80
CA GLY A 79 13.18 18.12 6.85
C GLY A 79 12.01 17.97 5.87
N ILE A 80 11.06 17.08 6.14
CA ILE A 80 9.86 16.96 5.31
C ILE A 80 8.96 18.19 5.45
N GLU A 81 8.20 18.47 4.41
CA GLU A 81 7.13 19.46 4.46
C GLU A 81 6.00 18.98 5.38
N GLU A 82 5.61 19.79 6.35
CA GLU A 82 4.52 19.51 7.27
C GLU A 82 3.27 20.29 6.86
N HIS A 83 2.14 19.60 6.80
CA HIS A 83 0.85 20.25 6.51
C HIS A 83 -0.31 19.48 7.18
N PRO A 84 -1.41 20.20 7.51
CA PRO A 84 -2.64 19.59 8.01
C PRO A 84 -3.30 18.71 6.95
N LEU A 85 -4.45 18.14 7.29
CA LEU A 85 -5.24 17.37 6.32
C LEU A 85 -5.60 18.28 5.12
N LEU A 86 -5.25 17.82 3.92
CA LEU A 86 -5.53 18.49 2.66
C LEU A 86 -7.04 18.61 2.43
N SER A 87 -7.45 19.58 1.63
CA SER A 87 -8.83 19.68 1.19
C SER A 87 -9.23 18.52 0.27
N GLU A 88 -10.53 18.25 0.20
CA GLU A 88 -11.06 17.21 -0.69
C GLU A 88 -10.69 17.45 -2.15
N ASP A 89 -10.73 18.70 -2.59
CA ASP A 89 -10.42 19.05 -3.98
C ASP A 89 -8.95 18.80 -4.33
N GLU A 90 -8.01 19.12 -3.43
CA GLU A 90 -6.59 18.81 -3.61
C GLU A 90 -6.37 17.31 -3.75
N MET A 91 -7.01 16.50 -2.89
CA MET A 91 -6.88 15.04 -2.93
C MET A 91 -7.53 14.44 -4.17
N VAL A 92 -8.68 14.94 -4.61
CA VAL A 92 -9.36 14.50 -5.84
C VAL A 92 -8.53 14.85 -7.09
N GLU A 93 -7.97 16.06 -7.14
CA GLU A 93 -7.11 16.47 -8.26
C GLU A 93 -5.81 15.65 -8.32
N ALA A 94 -5.23 15.32 -7.17
CA ALA A 94 -4.09 14.41 -7.12
C ALA A 94 -4.44 13.00 -7.66
N ALA A 95 -5.62 12.48 -7.33
CA ALA A 95 -6.09 11.21 -7.85
C ALA A 95 -6.33 11.24 -9.37
N LYS A 96 -6.86 12.34 -9.91
CA LYS A 96 -7.01 12.55 -11.37
C LYS A 96 -5.65 12.54 -12.07
N LYS A 97 -4.66 13.25 -11.52
CA LYS A 97 -3.29 13.26 -12.06
C LYS A 97 -2.66 11.88 -12.01
N ALA A 98 -2.81 11.16 -10.89
CA ALA A 98 -2.32 9.79 -10.76
C ALA A 98 -2.91 8.86 -11.82
N LYS A 99 -4.23 8.90 -12.03
CA LYS A 99 -4.89 8.13 -13.07
C LYS A 99 -4.39 8.48 -14.47
N ALA A 100 -4.20 9.76 -14.76
CA ALA A 100 -3.70 10.23 -16.06
C ALA A 100 -2.27 9.74 -16.36
N THR A 101 -1.46 9.45 -15.33
CA THR A 101 -0.12 8.86 -15.47
C THR A 101 -0.12 7.32 -15.47
N GLY A 102 -1.29 6.68 -15.48
CA GLY A 102 -1.43 5.23 -15.58
C GLY A 102 -1.51 4.49 -14.26
N ALA A 103 -1.65 5.19 -13.12
CA ALA A 103 -1.90 4.52 -11.85
C ALA A 103 -3.28 3.83 -11.88
N VAL A 104 -3.30 2.57 -11.44
CA VAL A 104 -4.54 1.78 -11.32
C VAL A 104 -5.12 1.91 -9.91
N ARG A 105 -4.28 2.28 -8.93
CA ARG A 105 -4.66 2.44 -7.52
C ARG A 105 -4.11 3.74 -6.94
N PHE A 106 -4.90 4.40 -6.11
CA PHE A 106 -4.54 5.62 -5.41
C PHE A 106 -4.73 5.48 -3.91
N SER A 107 -3.70 5.82 -3.13
CA SER A 107 -3.69 5.68 -1.67
C SER A 107 -3.64 7.03 -0.97
N LEU A 108 -4.56 7.26 -0.02
CA LEU A 108 -4.46 8.35 0.94
C LEU A 108 -3.67 7.90 2.16
N VAL A 109 -2.60 8.62 2.48
CA VAL A 109 -1.75 8.35 3.65
C VAL A 109 -1.82 9.54 4.60
N THR A 110 -2.08 9.29 5.87
CA THR A 110 -2.06 10.33 6.90
C THR A 110 -0.99 10.05 7.94
N SER A 111 -0.23 11.06 8.31
CA SER A 111 0.55 11.02 9.55
C SER A 111 -0.39 10.96 10.76
N GLY A 112 0.05 10.35 11.85
CA GLY A 112 -0.70 10.22 13.10
C GLY A 112 -0.92 8.76 13.51
N ARG A 113 -1.18 8.56 14.80
CA ARG A 113 -1.41 7.22 15.38
C ARG A 113 -2.75 6.64 14.95
N ALA A 114 -3.79 7.47 14.91
CA ALA A 114 -5.16 7.06 14.62
C ALA A 114 -5.96 8.23 14.02
N GLN A 115 -7.18 7.96 13.61
CA GLN A 115 -8.14 8.97 13.18
C GLN A 115 -9.10 9.28 14.34
N ASP A 116 -8.57 9.94 15.39
CA ASP A 116 -9.30 10.20 16.64
C ASP A 116 -10.35 11.33 16.49
N GLN A 117 -10.16 12.22 15.52
CA GLN A 117 -11.12 13.28 15.24
C GLN A 117 -12.18 12.78 14.25
N ALA A 118 -13.42 12.71 14.69
CA ALA A 118 -14.54 12.26 13.86
C ALA A 118 -14.72 13.13 12.59
N ALA A 119 -14.40 14.43 12.67
CA ALA A 119 -14.46 15.33 11.53
C ALA A 119 -13.44 14.96 10.44
N ASP A 120 -12.20 14.67 10.82
CA ASP A 120 -11.15 14.25 9.88
C ASP A 120 -11.50 12.92 9.21
N PHE A 121 -11.98 11.95 9.99
CA PHE A 121 -12.40 10.66 9.44
C PHE A 121 -13.55 10.81 8.44
N LYS A 122 -14.55 11.64 8.78
CA LYS A 122 -15.67 11.95 7.87
C LYS A 122 -15.20 12.63 6.59
N HIS A 123 -14.27 13.58 6.70
CA HIS A 123 -13.65 14.26 5.55
C HIS A 123 -12.92 13.26 4.63
N ILE A 124 -12.13 12.35 5.22
CA ILE A 124 -11.44 11.28 4.48
C ILE A 124 -12.45 10.38 3.77
N CYS A 125 -13.49 9.91 4.46
CA CYS A 125 -14.53 9.06 3.87
C CYS A 125 -15.25 9.75 2.70
N HIS A 126 -15.58 11.04 2.84
CA HIS A 126 -16.20 11.81 1.77
C HIS A 126 -15.26 11.96 0.56
N THR A 127 -13.99 12.29 0.81
CA THR A 127 -12.96 12.37 -0.23
C THR A 127 -12.81 11.04 -0.99
N LEU A 128 -12.71 9.92 -0.28
CA LEU A 128 -12.60 8.59 -0.90
C LEU A 128 -13.82 8.26 -1.77
N SER A 129 -15.03 8.59 -1.30
CA SER A 129 -16.26 8.45 -2.08
C SER A 129 -16.24 9.29 -3.36
N ARG A 130 -15.77 10.54 -3.26
CA ARG A 130 -15.62 11.44 -4.42
C ARG A 130 -14.59 10.89 -5.41
N ILE A 131 -13.41 10.47 -4.94
CA ILE A 131 -12.38 9.88 -5.81
C ILE A 131 -12.92 8.68 -6.56
N LYS A 132 -13.63 7.77 -5.87
CA LYS A 132 -14.23 6.61 -6.52
C LYS A 132 -15.25 7.01 -7.58
N LYS A 133 -16.10 7.98 -7.30
CA LYS A 133 -17.19 8.44 -8.21
C LYS A 133 -16.66 9.29 -9.36
N GLU A 134 -15.79 10.27 -9.08
CA GLU A 134 -15.37 11.28 -10.05
C GLU A 134 -14.17 10.81 -10.89
N VAL A 135 -13.28 9.99 -10.30
CA VAL A 135 -12.05 9.53 -10.94
C VAL A 135 -12.16 8.08 -11.41
N GLY A 136 -12.83 7.22 -10.65
CA GLY A 136 -12.98 5.80 -10.99
C GLY A 136 -11.64 5.07 -10.98
N ILE A 137 -10.78 5.34 -9.99
CA ILE A 137 -9.53 4.64 -9.69
C ILE A 137 -9.75 3.76 -8.45
N GLU A 138 -9.04 2.64 -8.34
CA GLU A 138 -9.06 1.86 -7.11
C GLU A 138 -8.48 2.67 -5.95
N ILE A 139 -9.07 2.51 -4.77
CA ILE A 139 -8.70 3.29 -3.59
C ILE A 139 -8.22 2.42 -2.45
N CYS A 140 -7.14 2.86 -1.82
CA CYS A 140 -6.68 2.33 -0.54
C CYS A 140 -6.26 3.49 0.39
N ALA A 141 -5.96 3.18 1.64
CA ALA A 141 -5.56 4.20 2.60
C ALA A 141 -4.67 3.62 3.70
N SER A 142 -3.76 4.46 4.21
CA SER A 142 -2.98 4.18 5.43
C SER A 142 -3.31 5.27 6.45
N LEU A 143 -4.15 4.92 7.42
CA LEU A 143 -4.78 5.87 8.35
C LEU A 143 -4.39 5.64 9.82
N GLY A 144 -3.37 4.82 10.07
CA GLY A 144 -2.98 4.41 11.41
C GLY A 144 -3.93 3.37 12.00
N LEU A 145 -4.13 3.42 13.31
CA LEU A 145 -5.04 2.52 14.01
C LEU A 145 -6.50 2.89 13.72
N LEU A 146 -7.29 1.90 13.34
CA LEU A 146 -8.72 2.05 13.06
C LEU A 146 -9.56 1.29 14.08
N THR A 147 -10.71 1.83 14.43
CA THR A 147 -11.75 1.04 15.10
C THR A 147 -12.40 0.07 14.12
N TYR A 148 -13.07 -0.94 14.64
CA TYR A 148 -13.83 -1.88 13.82
C TYR A 148 -14.90 -1.17 12.96
N GLU A 149 -15.60 -0.20 13.53
CA GLU A 149 -16.61 0.60 12.83
C GLU A 149 -16.03 1.43 11.68
N GLN A 150 -14.85 2.05 11.93
CA GLN A 150 -14.12 2.77 10.88
C GLN A 150 -13.70 1.84 9.76
N ALA A 151 -13.17 0.66 10.07
CA ALA A 151 -12.79 -0.34 9.08
C ALA A 151 -14.00 -0.82 8.25
N CYS A 152 -15.13 -1.07 8.89
CA CYS A 152 -16.39 -1.43 8.19
C CYS A 152 -16.86 -0.32 7.26
N THR A 153 -16.78 0.94 7.70
CA THR A 153 -17.14 2.10 6.89
C THR A 153 -16.27 2.22 5.65
N LEU A 154 -14.94 2.10 5.81
CA LEU A 154 -13.99 2.15 4.70
C LEU A 154 -14.22 0.99 3.72
N LYS A 155 -14.45 -0.22 4.21
CA LYS A 155 -14.78 -1.37 3.37
C LYS A 155 -16.07 -1.15 2.57
N ALA A 156 -17.11 -0.57 3.19
CA ALA A 156 -18.37 -0.25 2.50
C ALA A 156 -18.18 0.80 1.38
N LEU A 157 -17.20 1.70 1.52
CA LEU A 157 -16.78 2.63 0.46
C LEU A 157 -16.00 1.93 -0.67
N GLY A 158 -15.60 0.67 -0.47
CA GLY A 158 -14.90 -0.15 -1.45
C GLY A 158 -13.38 0.08 -1.46
N LEU A 159 -12.79 0.34 -0.29
CA LEU A 159 -11.35 0.20 -0.13
C LEU A 159 -10.95 -1.27 -0.27
N THR A 160 -9.85 -1.48 -0.97
CA THR A 160 -9.24 -2.80 -1.23
C THR A 160 -7.95 -2.96 -0.43
#